data_a309139d9d7efe0011f13079d69bc265
#
_entry.id   a309139d9d7efe0011f13079d69bc265
#
_cell.length_a   1.000
_cell.length_b   1.000
_cell.length_c   1.000
_cell.angle_alpha   90.00
_cell.angle_beta   90.00
_cell.angle_gamma   90.00
#
_symmetry.space_group_name_H-M   'P 1'
#
loop_
_entity.id
_entity.type
_entity.pdbx_description
1 polymer ?
#
loop_
_entity_poly.entity_id
_entity_poly.type
_entity_poly.pdbx_seq_one_letter_code
_entity_poly.pdbx_strand_id
1 'polypeptide(L)'
;MSNGSNGSRPPGEPLIVLEGLKKAYRTPAGDFYALKGIDLEIYPGEFVALLGRSGAGKSTLINMLAGIDRPTAGEIWIAGQAVHKLSEAGLTRWRGREVGVVFQSFQLMPMLTCAQNVMLPMDFAGRYGLPRQQYARARELLATVDIAEHADKLPSAVSGGQRQRVAIARALANDPIFIAADEPTGSLDSRTADAVFAVFQQLVAEGKTIFMATHDRELASRVSRVLRIEDGLIVEDLRPAEAQEGRQHVVEMEA
;
A
#
# COMPACT_ATOMS: atom_id res chain seq x y z
N MET A 1 -22.41 11.25 20.64
CA MET A 1 -22.38 9.84 21.04
C MET A 1 -22.76 9.03 19.81
N SER A 2 -21.79 8.49 19.09
CA SER A 2 -22.01 7.46 18.10
C SER A 2 -20.81 6.51 18.22
N ASN A 3 -21.08 5.35 18.80
CA ASN A 3 -20.17 4.23 18.93
C ASN A 3 -19.69 3.82 17.53
N GLY A 4 -18.42 4.05 17.24
CA GLY A 4 -17.74 3.36 16.18
C GLY A 4 -17.59 1.90 16.56
N SER A 5 -18.52 1.07 16.13
CA SER A 5 -18.39 -0.38 16.21
C SER A 5 -17.23 -0.78 15.31
N ASN A 6 -16.13 -1.14 15.94
CA ASN A 6 -15.08 -1.96 15.33
C ASN A 6 -15.67 -3.37 15.17
N GLY A 7 -16.64 -3.52 14.27
CA GLY A 7 -17.25 -4.79 13.92
C GLY A 7 -16.19 -5.62 13.17
N SER A 8 -15.69 -6.65 13.81
CA SER A 8 -14.96 -7.71 13.15
C SER A 8 -15.81 -8.23 11.99
N ARG A 9 -15.34 -8.03 10.77
CA ARG A 9 -15.97 -8.54 9.55
C ARG A 9 -16.11 -10.06 9.64
N PRO A 10 -17.19 -10.65 9.10
CA PRO A 10 -17.26 -12.10 8.99
C PRO A 10 -16.06 -12.65 8.21
N PRO A 11 -15.47 -13.77 8.66
CA PRO A 11 -14.38 -14.40 7.91
C PRO A 11 -14.90 -14.81 6.52
N GLY A 12 -14.18 -14.36 5.47
CA GLY A 12 -14.50 -14.69 4.07
C GLY A 12 -14.98 -13.51 3.21
N GLU A 13 -15.23 -12.32 3.76
CA GLU A 13 -15.54 -11.15 2.94
C GLU A 13 -14.28 -10.42 2.45
N PRO A 14 -14.21 -10.02 1.17
CA PRO A 14 -13.07 -9.26 0.65
C PRO A 14 -12.97 -7.89 1.33
N LEU A 15 -11.74 -7.45 1.59
CA LEU A 15 -11.43 -6.12 2.11
C LEU A 15 -11.56 -5.06 1.01
N ILE A 16 -11.07 -5.39 -0.18
CA ILE A 16 -11.07 -4.52 -1.36
C ILE A 16 -11.75 -5.26 -2.50
N VAL A 17 -12.71 -4.59 -3.16
CA VAL A 17 -13.37 -5.09 -4.37
C VAL A 17 -13.29 -4.01 -5.45
N LEU A 18 -12.81 -4.37 -6.61
CA LEU A 18 -12.79 -3.55 -7.82
C LEU A 18 -13.70 -4.21 -8.85
N GLU A 19 -14.61 -3.44 -9.45
CA GLU A 19 -15.54 -3.92 -10.47
C GLU A 19 -15.42 -3.06 -11.73
N GLY A 20 -14.90 -3.63 -12.82
CA GLY A 20 -14.74 -2.98 -14.10
C GLY A 20 -13.95 -1.68 -14.06
N LEU A 21 -12.95 -1.58 -13.16
CA LEU A 21 -12.23 -0.34 -12.88
C LEU A 21 -11.47 0.18 -14.09
N LYS A 22 -11.81 1.39 -14.55
CA LYS A 22 -11.13 2.08 -15.66
C LYS A 22 -10.59 3.42 -15.24
N LYS A 23 -9.41 3.75 -15.78
CA LYS A 23 -8.84 5.10 -15.67
C LYS A 23 -8.30 5.57 -17.01
N ALA A 24 -8.83 6.69 -17.48
CA ALA A 24 -8.36 7.40 -18.66
C ALA A 24 -7.80 8.78 -18.28
N TYR A 25 -6.72 9.16 -18.93
CA TYR A 25 -6.14 10.49 -18.86
C TYR A 25 -6.29 11.17 -20.22
N ARG A 26 -6.80 12.39 -20.23
CA ARG A 26 -6.89 13.21 -21.46
C ARG A 26 -5.50 13.68 -21.87
N THR A 27 -5.13 13.41 -23.11
CA THR A 27 -3.89 13.89 -23.70
C THR A 27 -4.20 14.67 -24.99
N PRO A 28 -3.26 15.47 -25.52
CA PRO A 28 -3.46 16.13 -26.81
C PRO A 28 -3.70 15.17 -27.99
N ALA A 29 -3.27 13.90 -27.84
CA ALA A 29 -3.45 12.86 -28.86
C ALA A 29 -4.74 12.02 -28.65
N GLY A 30 -5.58 12.39 -27.67
CA GLY A 30 -6.80 11.66 -27.29
C GLY A 30 -6.72 11.03 -25.91
N ASP A 31 -7.70 10.23 -25.54
CA ASP A 31 -7.78 9.57 -24.24
C ASP A 31 -6.80 8.39 -24.17
N PHE A 32 -5.91 8.41 -23.16
CA PHE A 32 -5.01 7.31 -22.82
C PHE A 32 -5.60 6.52 -21.65
N TYR A 33 -5.94 5.26 -21.88
CA TYR A 33 -6.47 4.35 -20.85
C TYR A 33 -5.33 3.66 -20.09
N ALA A 34 -5.07 4.13 -18.89
CA ALA A 34 -4.07 3.54 -17.99
C ALA A 34 -4.59 2.28 -17.28
N LEU A 35 -5.93 2.18 -17.04
CA LEU A 35 -6.62 0.98 -16.56
C LEU A 35 -7.83 0.73 -17.49
N LYS A 36 -8.03 -0.53 -17.89
CA LYS A 36 -8.96 -0.88 -18.99
C LYS A 36 -10.13 -1.76 -18.55
N GLY A 37 -10.41 -1.85 -17.27
CA GLY A 37 -11.46 -2.67 -16.69
C GLY A 37 -10.84 -3.77 -15.85
N ILE A 38 -10.49 -3.42 -14.59
CA ILE A 38 -9.90 -4.34 -13.62
C ILE A 38 -11.02 -4.81 -12.69
N ASP A 39 -11.16 -6.13 -12.59
CA ASP A 39 -11.93 -6.83 -11.58
C ASP A 39 -10.95 -7.50 -10.63
N LEU A 40 -11.07 -7.25 -9.32
CA LEU A 40 -10.14 -7.76 -8.32
C LEU A 40 -10.78 -7.78 -6.94
N GLU A 41 -10.54 -8.87 -6.21
CA GLU A 41 -10.85 -8.97 -4.78
C GLU A 41 -9.56 -9.17 -3.98
N ILE A 42 -9.41 -8.47 -2.86
CA ILE A 42 -8.29 -8.64 -1.92
C ILE A 42 -8.88 -8.89 -0.54
N TYR A 43 -8.36 -9.89 0.15
CA TYR A 43 -8.86 -10.32 1.45
C TYR A 43 -7.99 -9.78 2.60
N PRO A 44 -8.55 -9.65 3.82
CA PRO A 44 -7.79 -9.22 4.99
C PRO A 44 -6.57 -10.11 5.23
N GLY A 45 -5.43 -9.49 5.56
CA GLY A 45 -4.17 -10.19 5.84
C GLY A 45 -3.41 -10.65 4.60
N GLU A 46 -3.90 -10.43 3.37
CA GLU A 46 -3.13 -10.75 2.17
C GLU A 46 -1.94 -9.78 1.99
N PHE A 47 -0.80 -10.32 1.58
CA PHE A 47 0.29 -9.56 0.99
C PHE A 47 0.29 -9.76 -0.52
N VAL A 48 -0.22 -8.77 -1.24
CA VAL A 48 -0.37 -8.81 -2.70
C VAL A 48 0.73 -7.99 -3.37
N ALA A 49 1.51 -8.62 -4.24
CA ALA A 49 2.45 -7.93 -5.12
C ALA A 49 1.85 -7.73 -6.52
N LEU A 50 1.90 -6.50 -7.03
CA LEU A 50 1.53 -6.13 -8.39
C LEU A 50 2.77 -5.98 -9.24
N LEU A 51 3.06 -6.98 -10.08
CA LEU A 51 4.15 -6.98 -11.04
C LEU A 51 3.73 -6.40 -12.39
N GLY A 52 4.60 -5.61 -13.00
CA GLY A 52 4.39 -5.10 -14.35
C GLY A 52 5.53 -4.18 -14.80
N ARG A 53 5.67 -4.01 -16.12
CA ARG A 53 6.65 -3.09 -16.70
C ARG A 53 6.33 -1.63 -16.32
N SER A 54 7.30 -0.73 -16.52
CA SER A 54 7.02 0.71 -16.41
C SER A 54 5.91 1.11 -17.40
N GLY A 55 4.96 1.93 -16.95
CA GLY A 55 3.81 2.34 -17.75
C GLY A 55 2.66 1.34 -17.82
N ALA A 56 2.74 0.14 -17.23
CA ALA A 56 1.66 -0.86 -17.27
C ALA A 56 0.40 -0.49 -16.48
N GLY A 57 0.42 0.58 -15.66
CA GLY A 57 -0.73 1.01 -14.85
C GLY A 57 -0.58 0.79 -13.35
N LYS A 58 0.59 0.31 -12.84
CA LYS A 58 0.81 -0.01 -11.42
C LYS A 58 0.53 1.17 -10.48
N SER A 59 1.22 2.29 -10.67
CA SER A 59 1.04 3.50 -9.84
C SER A 59 -0.36 4.08 -9.99
N THR A 60 -0.98 3.95 -11.17
CA THR A 60 -2.37 4.35 -11.36
C THR A 60 -3.31 3.51 -10.49
N LEU A 61 -3.13 2.19 -10.45
CA LEU A 61 -3.94 1.31 -9.59
C LEU A 61 -3.71 1.61 -8.11
N ILE A 62 -2.46 1.81 -7.67
CA ILE A 62 -2.14 2.26 -6.31
C ILE A 62 -2.88 3.56 -5.97
N ASN A 63 -2.86 4.55 -6.87
CA ASN A 63 -3.53 5.83 -6.66
C ASN A 63 -5.06 5.71 -6.56
N MET A 64 -5.66 4.76 -7.32
CA MET A 64 -7.10 4.45 -7.20
C MET A 64 -7.41 3.86 -5.82
N LEU A 65 -6.66 2.83 -5.39
CA LEU A 65 -6.83 2.17 -4.09
C LEU A 65 -6.58 3.14 -2.93
N ALA A 66 -5.59 4.01 -3.05
CA ALA A 66 -5.29 5.02 -2.04
C ALA A 66 -6.27 6.21 -2.03
N GLY A 67 -7.21 6.30 -3.00
CA GLY A 67 -8.10 7.45 -3.13
C GLY A 67 -7.35 8.77 -3.41
N ILE A 68 -6.19 8.69 -4.06
CA ILE A 68 -5.41 9.84 -4.51
C ILE A 68 -5.99 10.39 -5.81
N ASP A 69 -6.48 9.50 -6.67
CA ASP A 69 -7.12 9.83 -7.92
C ASP A 69 -8.47 9.10 -8.04
N ARG A 70 -9.31 9.48 -8.99
CA ARG A 70 -10.65 8.94 -9.20
C ARG A 70 -10.73 8.07 -10.44
N PRO A 71 -11.52 6.99 -10.40
CA PRO A 71 -11.79 6.20 -11.59
C PRO A 71 -12.57 7.02 -12.64
N THR A 72 -12.36 6.71 -13.91
CA THR A 72 -13.16 7.22 -15.02
C THR A 72 -14.46 6.42 -15.15
N ALA A 73 -14.43 5.14 -14.83
CA ALA A 73 -15.58 4.24 -14.77
C ALA A 73 -15.25 3.03 -13.87
N GLY A 74 -16.27 2.27 -13.49
CA GLY A 74 -16.16 1.14 -12.59
C GLY A 74 -16.28 1.55 -11.13
N GLU A 75 -16.17 0.58 -10.24
CA GLU A 75 -16.43 0.76 -8.81
C GLU A 75 -15.24 0.35 -7.95
N ILE A 76 -15.07 1.02 -6.82
CA ILE A 76 -14.07 0.73 -5.79
C ILE A 76 -14.79 0.62 -4.47
N TRP A 77 -14.76 -0.57 -3.88
CA TRP A 77 -15.31 -0.85 -2.56
C TRP A 77 -14.18 -1.25 -1.62
N ILE A 78 -14.05 -0.57 -0.49
CA ILE A 78 -13.03 -0.87 0.52
C ILE A 78 -13.71 -0.91 1.88
N ALA A 79 -13.55 -2.02 2.57
CA ALA A 79 -14.24 -2.29 3.84
C ALA A 79 -15.77 -2.07 3.77
N GLY A 80 -16.40 -2.42 2.63
CA GLY A 80 -17.83 -2.21 2.38
C GLY A 80 -18.22 -0.77 2.05
N GLN A 81 -17.26 0.16 1.96
CA GLN A 81 -17.52 1.54 1.59
C GLN A 81 -17.28 1.79 0.10
N ALA A 82 -18.26 2.38 -0.59
CA ALA A 82 -18.14 2.83 -1.98
C ALA A 82 -17.23 4.07 -2.07
N VAL A 83 -15.91 3.85 -2.19
CA VAL A 83 -14.89 4.92 -2.17
C VAL A 83 -15.04 5.85 -3.38
N HIS A 84 -15.39 5.31 -4.54
CA HIS A 84 -15.62 6.06 -5.79
C HIS A 84 -16.78 7.07 -5.70
N LYS A 85 -17.73 6.90 -4.75
CA LYS A 85 -18.87 7.80 -4.52
C LYS A 85 -18.61 8.91 -3.51
N LEU A 86 -17.45 8.89 -2.82
CA LEU A 86 -17.14 9.91 -1.82
C LEU A 86 -16.92 11.28 -2.47
N SER A 87 -17.36 12.34 -1.80
CA SER A 87 -16.98 13.71 -2.15
C SER A 87 -15.48 13.94 -1.93
N GLU A 88 -14.88 15.00 -2.47
CA GLU A 88 -13.45 15.30 -2.25
C GLU A 88 -13.10 15.39 -0.76
N ALA A 89 -13.91 16.10 0.03
CA ALA A 89 -13.71 16.19 1.48
C ALA A 89 -13.91 14.84 2.18
N GLY A 90 -14.85 14.01 1.69
CA GLY A 90 -15.07 12.65 2.18
C GLY A 90 -13.87 11.75 1.89
N LEU A 91 -13.36 11.79 0.66
CA LEU A 91 -12.23 11.00 0.21
C LEU A 91 -10.94 11.37 0.96
N THR A 92 -10.70 12.67 1.17
CA THR A 92 -9.54 13.15 1.96
C THR A 92 -9.60 12.65 3.40
N ARG A 93 -10.76 12.70 4.07
CA ARG A 93 -10.94 12.18 5.43
C ARG A 93 -10.79 10.67 5.49
N TRP A 94 -11.38 9.97 4.52
CA TRP A 94 -11.29 8.51 4.42
C TRP A 94 -9.83 8.07 4.23
N ARG A 95 -9.13 8.62 3.24
CA ARG A 95 -7.72 8.33 3.00
C ARG A 95 -6.86 8.55 4.24
N GLY A 96 -7.04 9.68 4.93
CA GLY A 96 -6.27 10.00 6.12
C GLY A 96 -6.48 9.05 7.30
N ARG A 97 -7.54 8.24 7.29
CA ARG A 97 -7.87 7.31 8.38
C ARG A 97 -7.68 5.85 8.03
N GLU A 98 -8.03 5.48 6.79
CA GLU A 98 -8.20 4.08 6.42
C GLU A 98 -7.03 3.54 5.59
N VAL A 99 -6.20 4.42 4.99
CA VAL A 99 -5.13 4.00 4.07
C VAL A 99 -3.77 4.49 4.53
N GLY A 100 -2.81 3.58 4.61
CA GLY A 100 -1.39 3.91 4.67
C GLY A 100 -0.78 3.93 3.27
N VAL A 101 -0.06 5.00 2.90
CA VAL A 101 0.59 5.07 1.59
C VAL A 101 2.10 5.17 1.75
N VAL A 102 2.82 4.32 1.03
CA VAL A 102 4.29 4.30 0.97
C VAL A 102 4.73 4.49 -0.47
N PHE A 103 5.57 5.49 -0.74
CA PHE A 103 6.07 5.83 -2.07
C PHE A 103 7.54 5.47 -2.23
N GLN A 104 7.98 5.27 -3.45
CA GLN A 104 9.37 5.03 -3.82
C GLN A 104 10.30 6.17 -3.38
N SER A 105 9.88 7.42 -3.51
CA SER A 105 10.67 8.63 -3.18
C SER A 105 10.53 9.11 -1.73
N PHE A 106 10.07 8.24 -0.81
CA PHE A 106 9.82 8.49 0.61
C PHE A 106 8.82 9.60 0.91
N GLN A 107 8.84 10.71 0.19
CA GLN A 107 8.00 11.91 0.35
C GLN A 107 7.95 12.43 1.79
N LEU A 108 9.11 12.46 2.47
CA LEU A 108 9.24 13.04 3.80
C LEU A 108 9.39 14.56 3.70
N MET A 109 8.78 15.29 4.64
CA MET A 109 8.95 16.72 4.80
C MET A 109 10.35 17.01 5.33
N PRO A 110 11.24 17.67 4.57
CA PRO A 110 12.67 17.78 4.92
C PRO A 110 12.94 18.63 6.17
N MET A 111 12.01 19.53 6.51
CA MET A 111 12.13 20.42 7.67
C MET A 111 11.54 19.83 8.96
N LEU A 112 10.92 18.67 8.90
CA LEU A 112 10.34 17.95 10.02
C LEU A 112 11.24 16.80 10.44
N THR A 113 11.34 16.55 11.76
CA THR A 113 12.04 15.35 12.25
C THR A 113 11.37 14.07 11.79
N CYS A 114 12.01 12.92 11.98
CA CYS A 114 11.41 11.62 11.67
C CYS A 114 10.08 11.43 12.43
N ALA A 115 10.06 11.73 13.72
CA ALA A 115 8.83 11.64 14.52
C ALA A 115 7.76 12.61 14.02
N GLN A 116 8.10 13.86 13.73
CA GLN A 116 7.16 14.84 13.20
C GLN A 116 6.59 14.44 11.84
N ASN A 117 7.38 13.79 10.96
CA ASN A 117 6.87 13.22 9.71
C ASN A 117 5.80 12.13 9.97
N VAL A 118 6.03 11.29 11.00
CA VAL A 118 5.04 10.25 11.39
C VAL A 118 3.79 10.87 12.02
N MET A 119 3.92 12.00 12.71
CA MET A 119 2.77 12.70 13.34
C MET A 119 1.85 13.39 12.32
N LEU A 120 2.35 13.80 11.15
CA LEU A 120 1.55 14.54 10.15
C LEU A 120 0.17 13.94 9.84
N PRO A 121 0.03 12.64 9.54
CA PRO A 121 -1.30 12.04 9.30
C PRO A 121 -2.20 12.11 10.54
N MET A 122 -1.63 12.07 11.74
CA MET A 122 -2.40 12.17 12.99
C MET A 122 -3.02 13.56 13.16
N ASP A 123 -2.26 14.62 12.83
CA ASP A 123 -2.74 16.01 12.84
C ASP A 123 -3.91 16.19 11.87
N PHE A 124 -3.76 15.73 10.63
CA PHE A 124 -4.81 15.86 9.60
C PHE A 124 -6.08 15.06 9.92
N ALA A 125 -5.94 13.89 10.55
CA ALA A 125 -7.09 13.07 10.93
C ALA A 125 -7.76 13.52 12.22
N GLY A 126 -7.10 14.36 13.03
CA GLY A 126 -7.58 14.78 14.35
C GLY A 126 -7.77 13.61 15.33
N ARG A 127 -7.01 12.52 15.17
CA ARG A 127 -7.24 11.26 15.89
C ARG A 127 -6.60 11.23 17.28
N TYR A 128 -5.50 11.93 17.46
CA TYR A 128 -4.74 12.00 18.72
C TYR A 128 -4.72 13.46 19.21
N GLY A 129 -5.43 13.74 20.32
CA GLY A 129 -5.76 15.10 20.74
C GLY A 129 -4.57 16.00 21.12
N LEU A 130 -3.53 15.47 21.76
CA LEU A 130 -2.39 16.28 22.27
C LEU A 130 -1.09 15.93 21.54
N PRO A 131 -0.24 16.92 21.21
CA PRO A 131 1.06 16.70 20.56
C PRO A 131 1.95 15.68 21.29
N ARG A 132 1.88 15.65 22.62
CA ARG A 132 2.61 14.66 23.43
C ARG A 132 2.16 13.22 23.17
N GLN A 133 0.87 13.01 22.97
CA GLN A 133 0.32 11.68 22.67
C GLN A 133 0.69 11.24 21.26
N GLN A 134 0.63 12.16 20.29
CA GLN A 134 1.07 11.92 18.91
C GLN A 134 2.56 11.57 18.86
N TYR A 135 3.40 12.29 19.59
CA TYR A 135 4.84 12.01 19.65
C TYR A 135 5.14 10.64 20.29
N ALA A 136 4.46 10.28 21.38
CA ALA A 136 4.61 8.96 21.98
C ALA A 136 4.22 7.86 20.97
N ARG A 137 3.09 8.02 20.29
CA ARG A 137 2.65 7.08 19.23
C ARG A 137 3.63 7.03 18.05
N ALA A 138 4.15 8.17 17.62
CA ALA A 138 5.15 8.22 16.57
C ALA A 138 6.43 7.45 16.94
N ARG A 139 6.88 7.55 18.19
CA ARG A 139 8.04 6.80 18.68
C ARG A 139 7.78 5.29 18.75
N GLU A 140 6.58 4.87 19.16
CA GLU A 140 6.18 3.46 19.12
C GLU A 140 6.23 2.92 17.68
N LEU A 141 5.67 3.65 16.71
CA LEU A 141 5.69 3.27 15.30
C LEU A 141 7.10 3.24 14.71
N LEU A 142 7.95 4.17 15.09
CA LEU A 142 9.36 4.15 14.72
C LEU A 142 10.11 2.96 15.35
N ALA A 143 9.71 2.51 16.54
CA ALA A 143 10.26 1.29 17.14
C ALA A 143 9.81 0.03 16.40
N THR A 144 8.56 -0.05 15.94
CA THR A 144 8.06 -1.18 15.11
C THR A 144 8.88 -1.37 13.83
N VAL A 145 9.48 -0.31 13.31
CA VAL A 145 10.32 -0.35 12.11
C VAL A 145 11.82 -0.22 12.40
N ASP A 146 12.27 -0.46 13.64
CA ASP A 146 13.66 -0.45 14.12
C ASP A 146 14.43 0.85 13.84
N ILE A 147 13.83 2.02 14.18
CA ILE A 147 14.45 3.33 13.92
C ILE A 147 14.07 4.38 14.98
N ALA A 148 13.64 3.95 16.17
CA ALA A 148 13.21 4.85 17.27
C ALA A 148 14.31 5.80 17.74
N GLU A 149 15.59 5.40 17.68
CA GLU A 149 16.76 6.21 18.07
C GLU A 149 17.00 7.40 17.13
N HIS A 150 16.33 7.42 15.99
CA HIS A 150 16.41 8.52 15.01
C HIS A 150 15.18 9.44 15.02
N ALA A 151 14.28 9.29 16.00
CA ALA A 151 13.00 10.02 16.08
C ALA A 151 13.18 11.54 15.92
N ASP A 152 14.20 12.11 16.55
CA ASP A 152 14.45 13.57 16.59
C ASP A 152 15.39 14.06 15.48
N LYS A 153 15.86 13.17 14.60
CA LYS A 153 16.71 13.54 13.46
C LYS A 153 15.86 14.01 12.27
N LEU A 154 16.44 14.93 11.49
CA LEU A 154 15.88 15.31 10.20
C LEU A 154 16.09 14.19 9.15
N PRO A 155 15.26 14.10 8.09
CA PRO A 155 15.44 13.14 7.00
C PRO A 155 16.80 13.19 6.31
N SER A 156 17.46 14.36 6.30
CA SER A 156 18.81 14.54 5.76
C SER A 156 19.91 13.86 6.60
N ALA A 157 19.64 13.56 7.86
CA ALA A 157 20.59 12.96 8.80
C ALA A 157 20.42 11.43 8.93
N VAL A 158 19.62 10.81 8.07
CA VAL A 158 19.35 9.36 8.07
C VAL A 158 19.54 8.78 6.67
N SER A 159 19.87 7.47 6.57
CA SER A 159 20.10 6.77 5.31
C SER A 159 18.81 6.61 4.47
N GLY A 160 18.94 6.19 3.20
CA GLY A 160 17.80 5.89 2.32
C GLY A 160 16.84 4.87 2.92
N GLY A 161 17.37 3.74 3.39
CA GLY A 161 16.57 2.70 4.04
C GLY A 161 15.91 3.17 5.34
N GLN A 162 16.59 4.01 6.12
CA GLN A 162 16.01 4.63 7.30
C GLN A 162 14.88 5.60 6.94
N ARG A 163 15.04 6.42 5.88
CA ARG A 163 13.95 7.26 5.37
C ARG A 163 12.74 6.44 4.93
N GLN A 164 12.97 5.29 4.29
CA GLN A 164 11.87 4.41 3.91
C GLN A 164 11.14 3.82 5.12
N ARG A 165 11.87 3.41 6.16
CA ARG A 165 11.28 2.96 7.43
C ARG A 165 10.45 4.07 8.09
N VAL A 166 10.91 5.33 8.07
CA VAL A 166 10.09 6.47 8.52
C VAL A 166 8.82 6.62 7.69
N ALA A 167 8.90 6.45 6.36
CA ALA A 167 7.71 6.51 5.50
C ALA A 167 6.72 5.38 5.79
N ILE A 168 7.20 4.17 6.13
CA ILE A 168 6.35 3.06 6.58
C ILE A 168 5.71 3.38 7.94
N ALA A 169 6.48 3.87 8.92
CA ALA A 169 5.94 4.29 10.22
C ALA A 169 4.86 5.38 10.05
N ARG A 170 5.08 6.35 9.16
CA ARG A 170 4.10 7.37 8.80
C ARG A 170 2.83 6.77 8.19
N ALA A 171 2.95 5.76 7.33
CA ALA A 171 1.80 5.08 6.75
C ALA A 171 0.96 4.37 7.82
N LEU A 172 1.57 3.91 8.91
CA LEU A 172 0.91 3.25 10.04
C LEU A 172 0.29 4.22 11.06
N ALA A 173 0.50 5.54 10.93
CA ALA A 173 0.20 6.55 11.94
C ALA A 173 -1.22 6.46 12.51
N ASN A 174 -2.22 6.29 11.63
CA ASN A 174 -3.64 6.24 11.99
C ASN A 174 -4.22 4.83 12.06
N ASP A 175 -3.36 3.80 12.14
CA ASP A 175 -3.77 2.39 12.16
C ASP A 175 -4.67 2.03 10.96
N PRO A 176 -4.17 2.16 9.73
CA PRO A 176 -4.96 1.97 8.51
C PRO A 176 -5.41 0.51 8.36
N ILE A 177 -6.52 0.31 7.61
CA ILE A 177 -7.04 -1.03 7.30
C ILE A 177 -6.20 -1.76 6.26
N PHE A 178 -5.50 -1.01 5.39
CA PHE A 178 -4.50 -1.58 4.48
C PHE A 178 -3.40 -0.57 4.13
N ILE A 179 -2.29 -1.07 3.60
CA ILE A 179 -1.15 -0.28 3.12
C ILE A 179 -1.04 -0.44 1.62
N ALA A 180 -1.03 0.69 0.90
CA ALA A 180 -0.73 0.77 -0.53
C ALA A 180 0.73 1.24 -0.70
N ALA A 181 1.58 0.43 -1.31
CA ALA A 181 3.01 0.72 -1.48
C ALA A 181 3.37 0.75 -2.97
N ASP A 182 3.89 1.89 -3.45
CA ASP A 182 4.33 2.06 -4.83
C ASP A 182 5.85 2.00 -4.92
N GLU A 183 6.39 0.87 -5.39
CA GLU A 183 7.81 0.56 -5.53
C GLU A 183 8.66 0.92 -4.28
N PRO A 184 8.28 0.47 -3.07
CA PRO A 184 8.84 0.96 -1.80
C PRO A 184 10.32 0.64 -1.61
N THR A 185 10.90 -0.23 -2.43
CA THR A 185 12.32 -0.64 -2.40
C THR A 185 13.10 -0.19 -3.62
N GLY A 186 12.44 0.40 -4.63
CA GLY A 186 13.02 0.66 -5.95
C GLY A 186 14.17 1.67 -6.00
N SER A 187 14.40 2.46 -4.94
CA SER A 187 15.51 3.40 -4.81
C SER A 187 16.61 2.94 -3.83
N LEU A 188 16.56 1.68 -3.37
CA LEU A 188 17.45 1.13 -2.36
C LEU A 188 18.38 0.08 -2.98
N ASP A 189 19.57 -0.11 -2.37
CA ASP A 189 20.41 -1.26 -2.67
C ASP A 189 19.73 -2.56 -2.18
N SER A 190 20.12 -3.72 -2.74
CA SER A 190 19.48 -5.02 -2.50
C SER A 190 19.41 -5.38 -1.00
N ARG A 191 20.49 -5.17 -0.24
CA ARG A 191 20.53 -5.49 1.19
C ARG A 191 19.56 -4.61 1.98
N THR A 192 19.50 -3.34 1.67
CA THR A 192 18.58 -2.39 2.30
C THR A 192 17.14 -2.67 1.88
N ALA A 193 16.90 -3.04 0.62
CA ALA A 193 15.61 -3.45 0.11
C ALA A 193 15.06 -4.66 0.85
N ASP A 194 15.88 -5.70 1.07
CA ASP A 194 15.50 -6.88 1.87
C ASP A 194 15.13 -6.53 3.31
N ALA A 195 15.92 -5.66 3.95
CA ALA A 195 15.64 -5.23 5.31
C ALA A 195 14.33 -4.41 5.43
N VAL A 196 14.00 -3.60 4.43
CA VAL A 196 12.72 -2.88 4.34
C VAL A 196 11.58 -3.84 4.01
N PHE A 197 11.78 -4.81 3.12
CA PHE A 197 10.77 -5.81 2.79
C PHE A 197 10.41 -6.69 3.99
N ALA A 198 11.39 -7.06 4.84
CA ALA A 198 11.14 -7.80 6.07
C ALA A 198 10.18 -7.06 7.03
N VAL A 199 10.20 -5.70 7.05
CA VAL A 199 9.22 -4.91 7.81
C VAL A 199 7.80 -5.14 7.29
N PHE A 200 7.61 -5.17 5.96
CA PHE A 200 6.28 -5.46 5.39
C PHE A 200 5.83 -6.88 5.73
N GLN A 201 6.72 -7.88 5.68
CA GLN A 201 6.38 -9.26 6.06
C GLN A 201 5.96 -9.35 7.54
N GLN A 202 6.64 -8.65 8.43
CA GLN A 202 6.27 -8.56 9.84
C GLN A 202 4.88 -7.94 10.02
N LEU A 203 4.58 -6.83 9.35
CA LEU A 203 3.26 -6.18 9.41
C LEU A 203 2.14 -7.10 8.93
N VAL A 204 2.37 -7.91 7.90
CA VAL A 204 1.41 -8.93 7.45
C VAL A 204 1.23 -10.03 8.48
N ALA A 205 2.31 -10.51 9.10
CA ALA A 205 2.24 -11.48 10.20
C ALA A 205 1.45 -10.94 11.41
N GLU A 206 1.42 -9.62 11.59
CA GLU A 206 0.60 -8.89 12.59
C GLU A 206 -0.84 -8.64 12.11
N GLY A 207 -1.23 -9.16 10.92
CA GLY A 207 -2.58 -9.09 10.36
C GLY A 207 -2.88 -7.89 9.46
N LYS A 208 -1.87 -7.09 9.08
CA LYS A 208 -2.05 -6.00 8.11
C LYS A 208 -2.20 -6.53 6.69
N THR A 209 -3.05 -5.89 5.90
CA THR A 209 -3.20 -6.15 4.47
C THR A 209 -2.29 -5.19 3.70
N ILE A 210 -1.50 -5.72 2.75
CA ILE A 210 -0.56 -4.91 1.96
C ILE A 210 -0.77 -5.17 0.47
N PHE A 211 -0.89 -4.08 -0.28
CA PHE A 211 -0.88 -4.08 -1.74
C PHE A 211 0.34 -3.31 -2.23
N MET A 212 1.30 -4.01 -2.83
CA MET A 212 2.60 -3.46 -3.20
C MET A 212 2.85 -3.58 -4.71
N ALA A 213 3.00 -2.45 -5.39
CA ALA A 213 3.54 -2.45 -6.75
C ALA A 213 5.07 -2.59 -6.70
N THR A 214 5.60 -3.49 -7.53
CA THR A 214 7.05 -3.69 -7.68
C THR A 214 7.37 -4.20 -9.07
N HIS A 215 8.61 -4.01 -9.51
CA HIS A 215 9.18 -4.68 -10.69
C HIS A 215 10.16 -5.80 -10.30
N ASP A 216 10.43 -5.96 -9.01
CA ASP A 216 11.32 -6.98 -8.46
C ASP A 216 10.58 -8.31 -8.31
N ARG A 217 10.97 -9.28 -9.16
CA ARG A 217 10.37 -10.63 -9.16
C ARG A 217 10.77 -11.47 -7.96
N GLU A 218 11.97 -11.23 -7.42
CA GLU A 218 12.46 -11.96 -6.26
C GLU A 218 11.65 -11.58 -5.01
N LEU A 219 11.45 -10.28 -4.76
CA LEU A 219 10.59 -9.83 -3.67
C LEU A 219 9.14 -10.27 -3.87
N ALA A 220 8.62 -10.24 -5.10
CA ALA A 220 7.27 -10.68 -5.41
C ALA A 220 7.07 -12.19 -5.17
N SER A 221 8.10 -13.01 -5.31
CA SER A 221 7.99 -14.46 -5.01
C SER A 221 7.85 -14.79 -3.50
N ARG A 222 8.04 -13.80 -2.64
CA ARG A 222 8.02 -13.92 -1.17
C ARG A 222 6.71 -13.44 -0.53
N VAL A 223 5.71 -13.11 -1.32
CA VAL A 223 4.38 -12.66 -0.85
C VAL A 223 3.33 -13.76 -1.04
N SER A 224 2.14 -13.59 -0.45
CA SER A 224 1.07 -14.59 -0.50
C SER A 224 0.34 -14.65 -1.85
N ARG A 225 0.39 -13.56 -2.66
CA ARG A 225 -0.31 -13.46 -3.94
C ARG A 225 0.41 -12.51 -4.89
N VAL A 226 0.55 -12.90 -6.14
CA VAL A 226 1.20 -12.12 -7.19
C VAL A 226 0.22 -11.85 -8.33
N LEU A 227 -0.03 -10.58 -8.59
CA LEU A 227 -0.80 -10.12 -9.74
C LEU A 227 0.15 -9.61 -10.81
N ARG A 228 -0.08 -9.94 -12.08
CA ARG A 228 0.66 -9.35 -13.19
C ARG A 228 -0.23 -8.41 -13.98
N ILE A 229 0.20 -7.16 -14.11
CA ILE A 229 -0.49 -6.15 -14.91
C ILE A 229 0.27 -5.87 -16.21
N GLU A 230 -0.44 -5.89 -17.32
CA GLU A 230 0.05 -5.50 -18.65
C GLU A 230 -0.99 -4.61 -19.33
N ASP A 231 -0.54 -3.50 -19.89
CA ASP A 231 -1.37 -2.55 -20.65
C ASP A 231 -2.71 -2.19 -19.96
N GLY A 232 -2.68 -2.03 -18.64
CA GLY A 232 -3.84 -1.65 -17.84
C GLY A 232 -4.85 -2.76 -17.54
N LEU A 233 -4.48 -4.04 -17.74
CA LEU A 233 -5.28 -5.23 -17.43
C LEU A 233 -4.50 -6.17 -16.49
N ILE A 234 -5.19 -6.83 -15.56
CA ILE A 234 -4.61 -7.94 -14.80
C ILE A 234 -4.65 -9.17 -15.73
N VAL A 235 -3.46 -9.71 -16.04
CA VAL A 235 -3.30 -10.84 -16.96
C VAL A 235 -2.96 -12.14 -16.23
N GLU A 236 -2.48 -12.08 -14.99
CA GLU A 236 -2.24 -13.23 -14.12
C GLU A 236 -2.57 -12.91 -12.68
N ASP A 237 -3.04 -13.90 -11.95
CA ASP A 237 -3.33 -13.88 -10.53
C ASP A 237 -2.85 -15.21 -9.93
N LEU A 238 -1.70 -15.19 -9.26
CA LEU A 238 -0.99 -16.37 -8.81
C LEU A 238 -0.83 -16.38 -7.30
N ARG A 239 -1.10 -17.53 -6.68
CA ARG A 239 -0.72 -17.82 -5.30
C ARG A 239 0.53 -18.70 -5.31
N PRO A 240 1.66 -18.29 -4.68
CA PRO A 240 2.93 -19.04 -4.76
C PRO A 240 2.86 -20.50 -4.35
N ALA A 241 1.95 -20.88 -3.46
CA ALA A 241 1.71 -22.29 -3.11
C ALA A 241 1.18 -23.11 -4.32
N GLU A 242 0.29 -22.54 -5.13
CA GLU A 242 -0.27 -23.18 -6.34
C GLU A 242 0.75 -23.21 -7.49
N ALA A 243 1.68 -22.24 -7.53
CA ALA A 243 2.74 -22.18 -8.54
C ALA A 243 3.83 -23.26 -8.35
N GLN A 244 4.03 -23.77 -7.13
CA GLN A 244 4.96 -24.87 -6.85
C GLN A 244 4.38 -26.22 -7.27
N GLU A 245 3.10 -26.46 -7.08
CA GLU A 245 2.43 -27.68 -7.52
C GLU A 245 2.34 -27.78 -9.06
N GLY A 246 2.08 -26.68 -9.77
CA GLY A 246 2.06 -26.62 -11.22
C GLY A 246 3.41 -26.90 -11.89
N ARG A 247 4.52 -26.53 -11.26
CA ARG A 247 5.88 -26.84 -11.79
C ARG A 247 6.28 -28.31 -11.60
N GLN A 248 5.83 -28.96 -10.54
CA GLN A 248 6.07 -30.40 -10.34
C GLN A 248 5.30 -31.25 -11.35
N HIS A 249 4.06 -30.86 -11.68
CA HIS A 249 3.24 -31.58 -12.67
C HIS A 249 3.78 -31.50 -14.11
N VAL A 250 4.39 -30.36 -14.49
CA VAL A 250 4.97 -30.20 -15.84
C VAL A 250 6.28 -31.02 -15.99
N VAL A 251 7.07 -31.12 -14.93
CA VAL A 251 8.32 -31.91 -14.95
C VAL A 251 8.03 -33.44 -14.98
N GLU A 252 6.92 -33.87 -14.35
CA GLU A 252 6.51 -35.29 -14.37
C GLU A 252 5.85 -35.71 -15.71
N MET A 253 5.37 -34.79 -16.51
CA MET A 253 4.80 -35.07 -17.85
C MET A 253 5.85 -35.08 -18.97
N GLU A 254 7.07 -34.54 -18.74
CA GLU A 254 8.17 -34.53 -19.70
C GLU A 254 9.26 -35.60 -19.42
N ALA A 255 9.10 -36.40 -18.38
CA ALA A 255 9.94 -37.53 -18.03
C ALA A 255 9.31 -38.88 -18.41
#